data_ef7ff791634d4024196683abf040f375
#
_entry.id   ef7ff791634d4024196683abf040f375
#
_cell.length_a   1.000
_cell.length_b   1.000
_cell.length_c   1.000
_cell.angle_alpha   90.00
_cell.angle_beta   90.00
_cell.angle_gamma   90.00
#
_symmetry.space_group_name_H-M   'P 1'
#
loop_
_entity.id
_entity.type
_entity.pdbx_description
1 polymer ?
#
loop_
_entity_poly.entity_id
_entity_poly.type
_entity_poly.pdbx_seq_one_letter_code
_entity_poly.pdbx_strand_id
1 'polypeptide(L)'
;NPAATGRTPQLNIVGAIQTHAAGYEDAGSSMIAEADIALQLGKTRHGVGASFMNDEFGLFSHKRFSLMYAFHFKLFGGNMSIGASADMLNESVNGSKADLGDANDPAFPTTDLSGSKFDASAGIWFAHKKWYAGLAAQHLTAPTVLLGETNEMKVERTYNFICGYNITPKRSFFTLAPSAILRYDGTEFRADVTARLIYENERKRLYGGVTYSPQHSVTGFVGGTFHGVDRSY
;
A
#
# COMPACT_ATOMS: atom_id res chain seq x y z
N ASN A 1 -2.10 -3.83 3.69
CA ASN A 1 -2.77 -4.80 4.57
C ASN A 1 -1.72 -5.72 5.19
N PRO A 2 -1.44 -5.61 6.50
CA PRO A 2 -0.40 -6.43 7.14
C PRO A 2 -0.67 -7.94 7.09
N ALA A 3 -1.93 -8.36 6.96
CA ALA A 3 -2.26 -9.78 6.81
C ALA A 3 -1.81 -10.39 5.46
N ALA A 4 -1.41 -9.58 4.49
CA ALA A 4 -0.88 -10.06 3.22
C ALA A 4 0.63 -10.35 3.25
N THR A 5 1.33 -9.98 4.32
CA THR A 5 2.78 -10.19 4.51
C THR A 5 3.13 -11.67 4.51
N GLY A 6 4.16 -12.07 3.78
CA GLY A 6 4.61 -13.47 3.67
C GLY A 6 3.62 -14.40 2.97
N ARG A 7 2.79 -13.88 2.09
CA ARG A 7 1.79 -14.68 1.36
C ARG A 7 2.41 -15.64 0.35
N THR A 8 3.56 -15.30 -0.19
CA THR A 8 4.37 -16.17 -1.04
C THR A 8 5.56 -16.72 -0.26
N PRO A 9 6.08 -17.94 -0.60
CA PRO A 9 7.22 -18.51 0.11
C PRO A 9 8.55 -17.82 -0.20
N GLN A 10 8.63 -17.03 -1.24
CA GLN A 10 9.83 -16.29 -1.62
C GLN A 10 9.93 -14.95 -0.89
N LEU A 11 11.15 -14.41 -0.82
CA LEU A 11 11.35 -13.00 -0.49
C LEU A 11 10.70 -12.15 -1.59
N ASN A 12 9.78 -11.30 -1.20
CA ASN A 12 9.20 -10.28 -2.08
C ASN A 12 9.85 -8.94 -1.76
N ILE A 13 10.25 -8.23 -2.79
CA ILE A 13 10.70 -6.84 -2.69
C ILE A 13 9.88 -6.05 -3.70
N VAL A 14 9.22 -5.01 -3.25
CA VAL A 14 8.40 -4.12 -4.06
C VAL A 14 8.91 -2.70 -3.89
N GLY A 15 9.11 -2.00 -4.99
CA GLY A 15 9.37 -0.57 -5.02
C GLY A 15 8.40 0.08 -6.00
N ALA A 16 7.84 1.23 -5.62
CA ALA A 16 7.01 2.03 -6.49
C ALA A 16 7.31 3.51 -6.25
N ILE A 17 7.31 4.27 -7.34
CA ILE A 17 7.42 5.72 -7.33
C ILE A 17 6.27 6.24 -8.17
N GLN A 18 5.57 7.23 -7.62
CA GLN A 18 4.52 7.95 -8.31
C GLN A 18 4.87 9.44 -8.30
N THR A 19 4.80 10.08 -9.44
CA THR A 19 4.94 11.53 -9.57
C THR A 19 3.57 12.11 -9.92
N HIS A 20 3.12 13.06 -9.14
CA HIS A 20 1.88 13.78 -9.37
C HIS A 20 2.17 14.97 -10.29
N ALA A 21 1.30 15.23 -11.27
CA ALA A 21 1.38 16.40 -12.17
C ALA A 21 2.79 16.65 -12.72
N ALA A 22 3.40 15.62 -13.32
CA ALA A 22 4.74 15.72 -13.89
C ALA A 22 4.90 16.92 -14.84
N GLY A 23 5.90 17.76 -14.58
CA GLY A 23 6.18 18.97 -15.35
C GLY A 23 5.83 20.27 -14.62
N TYR A 24 5.21 20.20 -13.46
CA TYR A 24 5.00 21.35 -12.58
C TYR A 24 6.05 21.36 -11.46
N GLU A 25 6.55 22.53 -11.09
CA GLU A 25 7.42 22.70 -9.91
C GLU A 25 6.62 22.34 -8.66
N ASP A 26 7.25 21.67 -7.69
CA ASP A 26 6.64 21.19 -6.44
C ASP A 26 5.44 20.22 -6.64
N ALA A 27 5.35 19.60 -7.80
CA ALA A 27 4.44 18.49 -8.01
C ALA A 27 4.78 17.36 -7.03
N GLY A 28 3.78 16.91 -6.27
CA GLY A 28 3.96 15.89 -5.26
C GLY A 28 4.54 14.59 -5.80
N SER A 29 5.23 13.86 -4.95
CA SER A 29 5.73 12.52 -5.26
C SER A 29 5.47 11.57 -4.11
N SER A 30 5.16 10.33 -4.47
CA SER A 30 4.98 9.24 -3.50
C SER A 30 5.97 8.13 -3.82
N MET A 31 6.66 7.65 -2.81
CA MET A 31 7.56 6.50 -2.90
C MET A 31 7.17 5.46 -1.87
N ILE A 32 7.14 4.21 -2.28
CA ILE A 32 6.97 3.07 -1.38
C ILE A 32 8.03 2.02 -1.66
N ALA A 33 8.59 1.47 -0.60
CA ALA A 33 9.46 0.30 -0.63
C ALA A 33 8.95 -0.70 0.41
N GLU A 34 8.79 -1.94 0.02
CA GLU A 34 8.31 -3.01 0.90
C GLU A 34 9.12 -4.27 0.66
N ALA A 35 9.47 -4.98 1.73
CA ALA A 35 10.06 -6.30 1.66
C ALA A 35 9.36 -7.22 2.64
N ASP A 36 8.99 -8.44 2.20
CA ASP A 36 8.38 -9.44 3.04
C ASP A 36 8.84 -10.86 2.69
N ILE A 37 8.80 -11.72 3.67
CA ILE A 37 9.17 -13.14 3.54
C ILE A 37 8.25 -14.02 4.39
N ALA A 38 7.97 -15.23 3.89
CA ALA A 38 7.33 -16.27 4.68
C ALA A 38 8.35 -17.10 5.46
N LEU A 39 8.07 -17.31 6.73
CA LEU A 39 8.82 -18.20 7.62
C LEU A 39 7.97 -19.41 7.98
N GLN A 40 8.51 -20.60 7.81
CA GLN A 40 7.86 -21.83 8.23
C GLN A 40 8.36 -22.21 9.64
N LEU A 41 7.49 -22.08 10.63
CA LEU A 41 7.80 -22.48 12.01
C LEU A 41 6.98 -23.72 12.37
N GLY A 42 7.62 -24.89 12.30
CA GLY A 42 6.93 -26.17 12.48
C GLY A 42 5.87 -26.39 11.39
N LYS A 43 4.61 -26.54 11.82
CA LYS A 43 3.46 -26.74 10.91
C LYS A 43 2.75 -25.45 10.51
N THR A 44 3.17 -24.32 11.06
CA THR A 44 2.54 -23.02 10.86
C THR A 44 3.40 -22.12 9.98
N ARG A 45 2.77 -21.29 9.18
CA ARG A 45 3.41 -20.32 8.31
C ARG A 45 3.19 -18.92 8.87
N HIS A 46 4.28 -18.16 8.92
CA HIS A 46 4.32 -16.79 9.42
C HIS A 46 4.88 -15.88 8.34
N GLY A 47 4.37 -14.68 8.24
CA GLY A 47 4.91 -13.62 7.40
C GLY A 47 5.57 -12.56 8.26
N VAL A 48 6.74 -12.11 7.86
CA VAL A 48 7.41 -10.95 8.43
C VAL A 48 7.82 -10.00 7.31
N GLY A 49 7.75 -8.71 7.56
CA GLY A 49 8.07 -7.72 6.54
C GLY A 49 8.29 -6.34 7.13
N ALA A 50 8.84 -5.48 6.29
CA ALA A 50 9.01 -4.07 6.59
C ALA A 50 8.61 -3.25 5.36
N SER A 51 8.06 -2.06 5.58
CA SER A 51 7.79 -1.11 4.52
C SER A 51 8.19 0.30 4.92
N PHE A 52 8.55 1.07 3.92
CA PHE A 52 8.82 2.50 4.02
C PHE A 52 7.97 3.21 2.97
N MET A 53 7.29 4.25 3.36
CA MET A 53 6.53 5.15 2.49
C MET A 53 6.97 6.58 2.75
N ASN A 54 7.18 7.31 1.68
CA ASN A 54 7.38 8.76 1.69
C ASN A 54 6.40 9.38 0.70
N ASP A 55 5.55 10.26 1.19
CA ASP A 55 4.56 10.96 0.38
C ASP A 55 4.78 12.47 0.56
N GLU A 56 5.12 13.15 -0.52
CA GLU A 56 5.40 14.57 -0.55
C GLU A 56 4.36 15.28 -1.41
N PHE A 57 3.72 16.26 -0.84
CA PHE A 57 2.74 17.08 -1.53
C PHE A 57 2.88 18.54 -1.13
N GLY A 58 3.34 19.38 -2.06
CA GLY A 58 3.66 20.78 -1.79
C GLY A 58 4.70 20.90 -0.67
N LEU A 59 4.30 21.56 0.42
CA LEU A 59 5.17 21.77 1.58
C LEU A 59 5.11 20.65 2.63
N PHE A 60 4.19 19.70 2.46
CA PHE A 60 3.97 18.61 3.41
C PHE A 60 4.74 17.35 2.99
N SER A 61 5.34 16.67 3.97
CA SER A 61 5.94 15.35 3.78
C SER A 61 5.44 14.41 4.87
N HIS A 62 4.91 13.28 4.43
CA HIS A 62 4.39 12.20 5.26
C HIS A 62 5.26 10.96 5.06
N LYS A 63 5.99 10.56 6.11
CA LYS A 63 6.84 9.37 6.09
C LYS A 63 6.30 8.33 7.06
N ARG A 64 6.22 7.10 6.58
CA ARG A 64 5.80 5.97 7.41
C ARG A 64 6.78 4.83 7.27
N PHE A 65 7.29 4.35 8.40
CA PHE A 65 8.01 3.08 8.50
C PHE A 65 7.14 2.08 9.23
N SER A 66 7.01 0.86 8.69
CA SER A 66 6.16 -0.19 9.25
C SER A 66 6.92 -1.50 9.37
N LEU A 67 6.78 -2.16 10.52
CA LEU A 67 7.17 -3.55 10.73
C LEU A 67 5.90 -4.40 10.76
N MET A 68 5.83 -5.43 9.93
CA MET A 68 4.63 -6.21 9.68
C MET A 68 4.84 -7.67 10.09
N TYR A 69 3.79 -8.24 10.68
CA TYR A 69 3.72 -9.65 10.99
C TYR A 69 2.36 -10.21 10.59
N ALA A 70 2.35 -11.43 10.04
CA ALA A 70 1.13 -12.15 9.70
C ALA A 70 1.22 -13.62 10.12
N PHE A 71 0.11 -14.16 10.59
CA PHE A 71 -0.08 -15.58 10.87
C PHE A 71 -1.00 -16.20 9.84
N HIS A 72 -0.56 -17.27 9.18
CA HIS A 72 -1.28 -17.94 8.10
C HIS A 72 -1.79 -19.30 8.54
N PHE A 73 -3.03 -19.60 8.23
CA PHE A 73 -3.65 -20.89 8.53
C PHE A 73 -4.68 -21.27 7.47
N LYS A 74 -5.04 -22.55 7.43
CA LYS A 74 -6.07 -23.04 6.50
C LYS A 74 -7.44 -22.95 7.15
N LEU A 75 -8.41 -22.36 6.44
CA LEU A 75 -9.80 -22.25 6.89
C LEU A 75 -10.71 -22.36 5.66
N PHE A 76 -11.84 -23.07 5.79
CA PHE A 76 -12.86 -23.24 4.72
C PHE A 76 -12.29 -23.63 3.35
N GLY A 77 -11.25 -24.46 3.33
CA GLY A 77 -10.58 -24.89 2.08
C GLY A 77 -9.72 -23.83 1.39
N GLY A 78 -9.57 -22.68 1.99
CA GLY A 78 -8.69 -21.58 1.57
C GLY A 78 -7.55 -21.32 2.56
N ASN A 79 -6.77 -20.31 2.26
CA ASN A 79 -5.72 -19.78 3.13
C ASN A 79 -6.20 -18.49 3.75
N MET A 80 -6.25 -18.46 5.07
CA MET A 80 -6.57 -17.27 5.85
C MET A 80 -5.32 -16.76 6.53
N SER A 81 -5.21 -15.46 6.67
CA SER A 81 -4.20 -14.83 7.50
C SER A 81 -4.77 -13.66 8.29
N ILE A 82 -4.21 -13.47 9.46
CA ILE A 82 -4.40 -12.30 10.31
C ILE A 82 -3.05 -11.64 10.48
N GLY A 83 -3.00 -10.32 10.49
CA GLY A 83 -1.74 -9.60 10.58
C GLY A 83 -1.90 -8.28 11.30
N ALA A 84 -0.78 -7.81 11.81
CA ALA A 84 -0.66 -6.51 12.44
C ALA A 84 0.66 -5.85 12.01
N SER A 85 0.70 -4.53 12.10
CA SER A 85 1.94 -3.77 11.96
C SER A 85 2.12 -2.79 13.12
N ALA A 86 3.38 -2.55 13.45
CA ALA A 86 3.80 -1.42 14.27
C ALA A 86 4.36 -0.37 13.30
N ASP A 87 3.81 0.82 13.37
CA ASP A 87 4.08 1.89 12.42
C ASP A 87 4.71 3.08 13.15
N MET A 88 5.68 3.73 12.54
CA MET A 88 6.24 5.00 12.96
C MET A 88 5.93 6.03 11.90
N LEU A 89 5.16 7.03 12.28
CA LEU A 89 4.77 8.16 11.43
C LEU A 89 5.72 9.32 11.71
N ASN A 90 6.13 10.02 10.66
CA ASN A 90 6.85 11.28 10.74
C ASN A 90 6.20 12.24 9.75
N GLU A 91 5.57 13.26 10.30
CA GLU A 91 4.95 14.35 9.56
C GLU A 91 5.87 15.55 9.57
N SER A 92 6.03 16.23 8.44
CA SER A 92 6.82 17.46 8.36
C SER A 92 6.21 18.46 7.40
N VAL A 93 6.46 19.73 7.73
CA VAL A 93 6.09 20.89 6.91
C VAL A 93 7.35 21.71 6.65
N ASN A 94 7.69 21.90 5.39
CA ASN A 94 8.83 22.70 4.95
C ASN A 94 8.44 24.19 4.89
N GLY A 95 8.33 24.82 6.06
CA GLY A 95 7.95 26.23 6.17
C GLY A 95 8.96 27.18 5.53
N SER A 96 10.25 26.81 5.48
CA SER A 96 11.30 27.60 4.86
C SER A 96 11.16 27.74 3.33
N LYS A 97 10.37 26.88 2.67
CA LYS A 97 10.06 26.93 1.23
C LYS A 97 8.75 27.64 0.92
N ALA A 98 8.00 28.05 1.95
CA ALA A 98 6.73 28.73 1.73
C ALA A 98 6.98 30.13 1.14
N ASP A 99 6.49 30.36 -0.07
CA ASP A 99 6.41 31.71 -0.64
C ASP A 99 5.19 32.42 -0.05
N LEU A 100 5.41 33.05 1.10
CA LEU A 100 4.40 33.85 1.78
C LEU A 100 4.42 35.25 1.16
N GLY A 101 3.36 35.64 0.48
CA GLY A 101 3.20 37.01 -0.04
C GLY A 101 3.30 38.07 1.08
N ASP A 102 3.06 37.69 2.34
CA ASP A 102 3.35 38.44 3.55
C ASP A 102 4.28 37.62 4.45
N ALA A 103 5.52 38.06 4.58
CA ALA A 103 6.56 37.36 5.36
C ALA A 103 6.25 37.27 6.88
N ASN A 104 5.22 37.92 7.36
CA ASN A 104 4.82 37.94 8.76
C ASN A 104 3.45 37.31 9.03
N ASP A 105 2.96 36.46 8.13
CA ASP A 105 1.71 35.74 8.36
C ASP A 105 1.86 34.75 9.53
N PRO A 106 1.23 35.01 10.70
CA PRO A 106 1.36 34.15 11.86
C PRO A 106 0.63 32.80 11.69
N ALA A 107 -0.16 32.64 10.64
CA ALA A 107 -0.92 31.41 10.37
C ALA A 107 -0.06 30.32 9.72
N PHE A 108 1.13 30.65 9.22
CA PHE A 108 2.01 29.69 8.56
C PHE A 108 3.41 29.68 9.16
N PRO A 109 4.00 28.50 9.46
CA PRO A 109 5.35 28.44 9.99
C PRO A 109 6.38 28.86 8.93
N THR A 110 7.27 29.77 9.31
CA THR A 110 8.42 30.20 8.48
C THR A 110 9.63 29.29 8.62
N THR A 111 9.55 28.30 9.49
CA THR A 111 10.61 27.31 9.76
C THR A 111 10.08 25.92 9.50
N ASP A 112 11.00 24.98 9.24
CA ASP A 112 10.65 23.59 9.05
C ASP A 112 10.21 22.98 10.38
N LEU A 113 9.02 22.39 10.39
CA LEU A 113 8.43 21.71 11.53
C LEU A 113 8.31 20.21 11.24
N SER A 114 8.57 19.40 12.25
CA SER A 114 8.36 17.95 12.15
C SER A 114 7.90 17.36 13.47
N GLY A 115 7.17 16.25 13.37
CA GLY A 115 6.73 15.48 14.52
C GLY A 115 6.65 14.00 14.20
N SER A 116 6.85 13.16 15.20
CA SER A 116 6.76 11.71 15.04
C SER A 116 5.83 11.07 16.06
N LYS A 117 5.12 10.03 15.66
CA LYS A 117 4.23 9.24 16.54
C LYS A 117 4.26 7.77 16.15
N PHE A 118 4.09 6.92 17.16
CA PHE A 118 3.83 5.51 16.95
C PHE A 118 2.36 5.27 16.63
N ASP A 119 2.13 4.30 15.76
CA ASP A 119 0.82 3.88 15.34
C ASP A 119 0.79 2.37 15.11
N ALA A 120 -0.37 1.82 14.80
CA ALA A 120 -0.55 0.41 14.52
C ALA A 120 -1.59 0.21 13.42
N SER A 121 -1.46 -0.89 12.71
CA SER A 121 -2.46 -1.33 11.74
C SER A 121 -2.76 -2.81 11.94
N ALA A 122 -3.94 -3.25 11.57
CA ALA A 122 -4.33 -4.66 11.62
C ALA A 122 -5.12 -5.04 10.38
N GLY A 123 -5.16 -6.33 10.07
CA GLY A 123 -5.93 -6.81 8.94
C GLY A 123 -6.19 -8.30 8.96
N ILE A 124 -7.08 -8.68 8.09
CA ILE A 124 -7.39 -10.06 7.76
C ILE A 124 -7.31 -10.23 6.24
N TRP A 125 -6.93 -11.42 5.81
CA TRP A 125 -6.87 -11.78 4.40
C TRP A 125 -7.33 -13.22 4.23
N PHE A 126 -8.17 -13.45 3.24
CA PHE A 126 -8.61 -14.78 2.84
C PHE A 126 -8.37 -14.97 1.35
N ALA A 127 -7.78 -16.07 0.96
CA ALA A 127 -7.57 -16.46 -0.42
C ALA A 127 -8.04 -17.90 -0.65
N HIS A 128 -8.90 -18.06 -1.61
CA HIS A 128 -9.35 -19.35 -2.14
C HIS A 128 -8.83 -19.53 -3.56
N LYS A 129 -9.04 -20.69 -4.19
CA LYS A 129 -8.47 -21.04 -5.50
C LYS A 129 -8.61 -19.97 -6.58
N LYS A 130 -9.74 -19.25 -6.61
CA LYS A 130 -10.04 -18.27 -7.66
C LYS A 130 -10.32 -16.88 -7.17
N TRP A 131 -10.57 -16.68 -5.89
CA TRP A 131 -10.95 -15.39 -5.34
C TRP A 131 -10.20 -15.09 -4.04
N TYR A 132 -10.11 -13.84 -3.73
CA TYR A 132 -9.55 -13.36 -2.48
C TYR A 132 -10.34 -12.18 -1.97
N ALA A 133 -10.28 -11.98 -0.66
CA ALA A 133 -10.78 -10.79 0.00
C ALA A 133 -9.89 -10.43 1.19
N GLY A 134 -9.80 -9.16 1.50
CA GLY A 134 -9.03 -8.67 2.63
C GLY A 134 -9.67 -7.42 3.21
N LEU A 135 -9.53 -7.30 4.52
CA LEU A 135 -9.89 -6.10 5.28
C LEU A 135 -8.64 -5.62 6.02
N ALA A 136 -8.47 -4.33 6.11
CA ALA A 136 -7.42 -3.72 6.92
C ALA A 136 -7.94 -2.43 7.56
N ALA A 137 -7.54 -2.20 8.80
CA ALA A 137 -7.68 -0.93 9.48
C ALA A 137 -6.28 -0.38 9.74
N GLN A 138 -6.02 0.81 9.26
CA GLN A 138 -4.77 1.54 9.45
C GLN A 138 -5.02 2.70 10.41
N HIS A 139 -3.95 3.20 11.01
CA HIS A 139 -4.00 4.30 11.96
C HIS A 139 -4.95 4.00 13.15
N LEU A 140 -4.81 2.79 13.74
CA LEU A 140 -5.68 2.32 14.82
C LEU A 140 -5.63 3.22 16.05
N THR A 141 -4.48 3.83 16.34
CA THR A 141 -4.31 4.73 17.45
C THR A 141 -4.85 6.13 17.15
N ALA A 142 -5.11 6.46 15.85
CA ALA A 142 -5.52 7.78 15.38
C ALA A 142 -4.65 8.87 16.02
N PRO A 143 -3.31 8.84 15.84
CA PRO A 143 -2.42 9.69 16.60
C PRO A 143 -2.56 11.15 16.18
N THR A 144 -2.43 12.06 17.16
CA THR A 144 -2.22 13.48 16.90
C THR A 144 -0.72 13.76 16.91
N VAL A 145 -0.20 14.17 15.77
CA VAL A 145 1.21 14.56 15.63
C VAL A 145 1.34 16.05 15.89
N LEU A 146 2.20 16.39 16.83
CA LEU A 146 2.55 17.80 17.11
C LEU A 146 3.64 18.24 16.14
N LEU A 147 3.38 19.28 15.38
CA LEU A 147 4.31 19.95 14.48
C LEU A 147 4.80 21.24 15.15
N GLY A 148 6.00 21.19 15.70
CA GLY A 148 6.50 22.26 16.56
C GLY A 148 5.78 22.30 17.92
N GLU A 149 5.51 23.50 18.44
CA GLU A 149 4.93 23.69 19.78
C GLU A 149 3.40 23.80 19.79
N THR A 150 2.79 24.22 18.68
CA THR A 150 1.38 24.62 18.66
C THR A 150 0.52 23.99 17.57
N ASN A 151 1.12 23.43 16.52
CA ASN A 151 0.37 22.88 15.41
C ASN A 151 0.10 21.38 15.62
N GLU A 152 -1.16 20.98 15.52
CA GLU A 152 -1.58 19.59 15.67
C GLU A 152 -2.09 19.05 14.34
N MET A 153 -1.58 17.89 13.95
CA MET A 153 -2.07 17.14 12.79
C MET A 153 -2.65 15.81 13.27
N LYS A 154 -3.95 15.66 13.12
CA LYS A 154 -4.65 14.42 13.46
C LYS A 154 -4.63 13.47 12.28
N VAL A 155 -4.16 12.25 12.50
CA VAL A 155 -4.19 11.18 11.51
C VAL A 155 -5.45 10.34 11.71
N GLU A 156 -6.35 10.36 10.73
CA GLU A 156 -7.62 9.63 10.84
C GLU A 156 -7.45 8.15 10.52
N ARG A 157 -8.30 7.33 11.13
CA ARG A 157 -8.34 5.89 10.86
C ARG A 157 -8.82 5.62 9.44
N THR A 158 -8.13 4.72 8.75
CA THR A 158 -8.48 4.34 7.38
C THR A 158 -8.84 2.86 7.34
N TYR A 159 -9.99 2.56 6.76
CA TYR A 159 -10.48 1.21 6.55
C TYR A 159 -10.40 0.86 5.08
N ASN A 160 -9.78 -0.27 4.77
CA ASN A 160 -9.60 -0.74 3.41
C ASN A 160 -10.23 -2.12 3.24
N PHE A 161 -11.04 -2.28 2.22
CA PHE A 161 -11.52 -3.57 1.75
C PHE A 161 -11.02 -3.83 0.35
N ILE A 162 -10.48 -4.99 0.11
CA ILE A 162 -10.04 -5.44 -1.21
C ILE A 162 -10.66 -6.79 -1.53
N CYS A 163 -11.09 -6.98 -2.77
CA CYS A 163 -11.50 -8.29 -3.28
C CYS A 163 -11.12 -8.46 -4.74
N GLY A 164 -11.02 -9.70 -5.16
CA GLY A 164 -10.74 -10.01 -6.56
C GLY A 164 -11.07 -11.45 -6.93
N TYR A 165 -11.22 -11.68 -8.22
CA TYR A 165 -11.54 -12.97 -8.79
C TYR A 165 -10.68 -13.26 -10.01
N ASN A 166 -10.22 -14.51 -10.19
CA ASN A 166 -9.45 -14.96 -11.34
C ASN A 166 -10.31 -15.86 -12.22
N ILE A 167 -10.58 -15.42 -13.44
CA ILE A 167 -11.33 -16.14 -14.46
C ILE A 167 -10.34 -16.67 -15.48
N THR A 168 -10.01 -17.96 -15.38
CA THR A 168 -9.12 -18.64 -16.34
C THR A 168 -9.95 -19.63 -17.16
N PRO A 169 -10.22 -19.36 -18.46
CA PRO A 169 -10.90 -20.31 -19.33
C PRO A 169 -10.08 -21.58 -19.49
N LYS A 170 -10.76 -22.69 -19.70
CA LYS A 170 -10.09 -23.98 -19.95
C LYS A 170 -9.22 -23.89 -21.22
N ARG A 171 -7.98 -24.36 -21.15
CA ARG A 171 -7.00 -24.35 -22.26
C ARG A 171 -6.60 -22.94 -22.74
N SER A 172 -6.68 -21.94 -21.89
CA SER A 172 -6.29 -20.57 -22.21
C SER A 172 -5.01 -20.19 -21.46
N PHE A 173 -4.12 -19.46 -22.13
CA PHE A 173 -2.97 -18.78 -21.53
C PHE A 173 -3.35 -17.45 -20.91
N PHE A 174 -4.63 -17.05 -21.00
CA PHE A 174 -5.12 -15.78 -20.49
C PHE A 174 -6.00 -15.96 -19.26
N THR A 175 -5.83 -15.10 -18.29
CA THR A 175 -6.68 -14.98 -17.10
C THR A 175 -7.20 -13.56 -17.02
N LEU A 176 -8.51 -13.39 -16.92
CA LEU A 176 -9.13 -12.12 -16.57
C LEU A 176 -9.24 -12.05 -15.04
N ALA A 177 -8.67 -11.00 -14.44
CA ALA A 177 -8.60 -10.81 -13.00
C ALA A 177 -9.25 -9.46 -12.60
N PRO A 178 -10.60 -9.39 -12.53
CA PRO A 178 -11.26 -8.24 -11.94
C PRO A 178 -10.97 -8.14 -10.44
N SER A 179 -10.83 -6.90 -9.95
CA SER A 179 -10.66 -6.61 -8.52
C SER A 179 -11.26 -5.26 -8.16
N ALA A 180 -11.55 -5.08 -6.89
CA ALA A 180 -12.02 -3.81 -6.35
C ALA A 180 -11.31 -3.50 -5.03
N ILE A 181 -11.08 -2.23 -4.78
CA ILE A 181 -10.58 -1.69 -3.53
C ILE A 181 -11.56 -0.61 -3.08
N LEU A 182 -12.01 -0.71 -1.83
CA LEU A 182 -12.82 0.29 -1.17
C LEU A 182 -12.02 0.87 -0.01
N ARG A 183 -11.98 2.18 0.11
CA ARG A 183 -11.31 2.90 1.19
C ARG A 183 -12.28 3.86 1.86
N TYR A 184 -12.18 3.97 3.17
CA TYR A 184 -12.94 4.90 3.97
C TYR A 184 -12.07 5.43 5.10
N ASP A 185 -11.94 6.73 5.21
CA ASP A 185 -11.11 7.42 6.21
C ASP A 185 -11.90 8.10 7.32
N GLY A 186 -13.19 7.77 7.43
CA GLY A 186 -14.11 8.41 8.39
C GLY A 186 -14.89 9.58 7.77
N THR A 187 -14.44 10.14 6.68
CA THR A 187 -15.04 11.30 6.00
C THR A 187 -15.39 10.99 4.56
N GLU A 188 -14.44 10.45 3.80
CA GLU A 188 -14.59 10.19 2.37
C GLU A 188 -14.58 8.68 2.08
N PHE A 189 -15.39 8.29 1.10
CA PHE A 189 -15.44 6.93 0.58
C PHE A 189 -14.90 6.91 -0.84
N ARG A 190 -13.88 6.10 -1.08
CA ARG A 190 -13.27 5.91 -2.39
C ARG A 190 -13.36 4.46 -2.83
N ALA A 191 -13.75 4.25 -4.09
CA ALA A 191 -13.80 2.94 -4.73
C ALA A 191 -12.92 2.93 -5.99
N ASP A 192 -12.09 1.91 -6.13
CA ASP A 192 -11.27 1.66 -7.31
C ASP A 192 -11.63 0.28 -7.86
N VAL A 193 -12.03 0.20 -9.13
CA VAL A 193 -12.36 -1.05 -9.82
C VAL A 193 -11.33 -1.30 -10.92
N THR A 194 -10.72 -2.47 -10.91
CA THR A 194 -9.66 -2.83 -11.85
C THR A 194 -10.06 -4.05 -12.67
N ALA A 195 -9.87 -3.97 -13.98
CA ALA A 195 -9.89 -5.11 -14.88
C ALA A 195 -8.46 -5.37 -15.36
N ARG A 196 -7.92 -6.56 -15.06
CA ARG A 196 -6.57 -6.97 -15.45
C ARG A 196 -6.63 -8.21 -16.31
N LEU A 197 -5.95 -8.19 -17.45
CA LEU A 197 -5.70 -9.35 -18.30
C LEU A 197 -4.28 -9.85 -18.05
N ILE A 198 -4.13 -11.13 -17.76
CA ILE A 198 -2.85 -11.78 -17.48
C ILE A 198 -2.61 -12.84 -18.55
N TYR A 199 -1.47 -12.77 -19.21
CA TYR A 199 -0.93 -13.83 -20.06
C TYR A 199 0.19 -14.53 -19.29
N GLU A 200 0.10 -15.85 -19.15
CA GLU A 200 1.10 -16.63 -18.39
C GLU A 200 1.51 -17.88 -19.16
N ASN A 201 2.82 -18.07 -19.29
CA ASN A 201 3.42 -19.30 -19.79
C ASN A 201 4.62 -19.68 -18.88
N GLU A 202 5.29 -20.80 -19.20
CA GLU A 202 6.40 -21.33 -18.37
C GLU A 202 7.57 -20.34 -18.14
N ARG A 203 7.77 -19.36 -19.03
CA ARG A 203 8.94 -18.46 -18.99
C ARG A 203 8.59 -17.02 -18.56
N LYS A 204 7.36 -16.59 -18.82
CA LYS A 204 6.98 -15.19 -18.58
C LYS A 204 5.51 -15.07 -18.20
N ARG A 205 5.24 -14.08 -17.40
CA ARG A 205 3.91 -13.60 -17.08
C ARG A 205 3.83 -12.13 -17.46
N LEU A 206 2.96 -11.80 -18.42
CA LEU A 206 2.69 -10.42 -18.83
C LEU A 206 1.29 -10.05 -18.38
N TYR A 207 1.10 -8.82 -18.00
CA TYR A 207 -0.23 -8.34 -17.64
C TYR A 207 -0.43 -6.89 -18.05
N GLY A 208 -1.67 -6.54 -18.32
CA GLY A 208 -2.10 -5.17 -18.54
C GLY A 208 -3.52 -4.99 -18.07
N GLY A 209 -3.92 -3.76 -17.82
CA GLY A 209 -5.25 -3.50 -17.33
C GLY A 209 -5.58 -2.03 -17.20
N VAL A 210 -6.81 -1.81 -16.76
CA VAL A 210 -7.36 -0.49 -16.51
C VAL A 210 -8.00 -0.48 -15.14
N THR A 211 -7.73 0.58 -14.39
CA THR A 211 -8.41 0.88 -13.13
C THR A 211 -9.29 2.10 -13.34
N TYR A 212 -10.54 1.99 -12.94
CA TYR A 212 -11.49 3.09 -12.89
C TYR A 212 -11.77 3.48 -11.44
N SER A 213 -11.50 4.73 -11.12
CA SER A 213 -11.79 5.37 -9.84
C SER A 213 -12.90 6.39 -10.07
N PRO A 214 -14.15 6.12 -9.67
CA PRO A 214 -15.25 7.09 -9.84
C PRO A 214 -14.87 8.47 -9.27
N GLN A 215 -15.14 9.53 -10.04
CA GLN A 215 -14.87 10.94 -9.70
C GLN A 215 -13.38 11.33 -9.58
N HIS A 216 -12.43 10.41 -9.75
CA HIS A 216 -11.01 10.70 -9.60
C HIS A 216 -10.23 10.48 -10.91
N SER A 217 -10.14 9.24 -11.42
CA SER A 217 -9.26 8.95 -12.55
C SER A 217 -9.58 7.65 -13.28
N VAL A 218 -9.01 7.55 -14.48
CA VAL A 218 -8.85 6.30 -15.21
C VAL A 218 -7.36 6.05 -15.38
N THR A 219 -6.87 4.91 -14.94
CA THR A 219 -5.45 4.55 -14.99
C THR A 219 -5.24 3.31 -15.82
N GLY A 220 -4.38 3.38 -16.83
CA GLY A 220 -3.89 2.23 -17.57
C GLY A 220 -2.55 1.76 -17.01
N PHE A 221 -2.31 0.44 -17.01
CA PHE A 221 -1.04 -0.12 -16.58
C PHE A 221 -0.64 -1.35 -17.39
N VAL A 222 0.67 -1.57 -17.48
CA VAL A 222 1.25 -2.78 -18.05
C VAL A 222 2.42 -3.25 -17.18
N GLY A 223 2.68 -4.55 -17.17
CA GLY A 223 3.81 -5.11 -16.45
C GLY A 223 4.12 -6.54 -16.84
N GLY A 224 5.21 -7.06 -16.33
CA GLY A 224 5.62 -8.41 -16.61
C GLY A 224 6.57 -8.97 -15.56
N THR A 225 6.57 -10.30 -15.45
CA THR A 225 7.50 -11.07 -14.64
C THR A 225 8.20 -12.07 -15.54
N PHE A 226 9.51 -12.15 -15.44
CA PHE A 226 10.32 -13.14 -16.14
C PHE A 226 10.86 -14.12 -15.12
N HIS A 227 10.55 -15.40 -15.31
CA HIS A 227 11.11 -16.45 -14.49
C HIS A 227 12.53 -16.73 -14.97
N GLY A 228 13.51 -16.67 -14.08
CA GLY A 228 14.87 -17.11 -14.37
C GLY A 228 14.86 -18.59 -14.76
N VAL A 229 15.52 -18.95 -15.86
CA VAL A 229 15.75 -20.36 -16.21
C VAL A 229 16.77 -20.88 -15.21
N ASP A 230 16.33 -21.71 -14.28
CA ASP A 230 17.23 -22.48 -13.43
C ASP A 230 17.98 -23.45 -14.33
N ARG A 231 19.23 -23.12 -14.70
CA ARG A 231 20.15 -24.04 -15.36
C ARG A 231 20.78 -24.93 -14.29
N SER A 232 20.04 -25.96 -13.91
CA SER A 232 20.68 -27.12 -13.24
C SER A 232 21.60 -27.76 -14.31
N TYR A 233 22.90 -27.61 -14.12
CA TYR A 233 23.92 -28.44 -14.76
C TYR A 233 24.07 -29.74 -13.96
#